data_0655ae9b3ec34f58181ff65f3d280848
#
_entry.id   0655ae9b3ec34f58181ff65f3d280848
#
_cell.length_a   1.000
_cell.length_b   1.000
_cell.length_c   1.000
_cell.angle_alpha   90.00
_cell.angle_beta   90.00
_cell.angle_gamma   90.00
#
_symmetry.space_group_name_H-M   'P 1'
#
loop_
_entity.id
_entity.type
_entity.pdbx_description
1 polymer ?
#
loop_
_entity_poly.entity_id
_entity_poly.type
_entity_poly.pdbx_seq_one_letter_code
_entity_poly.pdbx_strand_id
1 'polypeptide(L)'
;AWENYTERIRASLSQLTAEDVLVLAGDTSWGMSLEESVEDFRFLEQFPCKKYLIKGNHDYWWATAAKFRAFCEANGFTTLELLHNNCFFYGGHAVCGTRGWFLEEEQKPHNAKVLNRELLRLETSLKAAGEKPIFCFLHYPPLYQGYQCPEILSLLETYKVELCCYGHLHGPVIRRRQEGKYGNTEFSLISGDYLGFVPKKICEK
;
A
#
# COMPACT_ATOMS: atom_id res chain seq x y z
N ALA A 1 -8.86 -1.85 -19.84
CA ALA A 1 -7.71 -1.34 -19.06
C ALA A 1 -6.66 -2.44 -18.83
N TRP A 2 -7.10 -3.69 -18.65
CA TRP A 2 -6.24 -4.83 -18.25
C TRP A 2 -5.55 -5.59 -19.41
N GLU A 3 -5.72 -5.14 -20.64
CA GLU A 3 -5.05 -5.77 -21.80
C GLU A 3 -3.53 -5.59 -21.69
N ASN A 4 -2.79 -6.70 -21.82
CA ASN A 4 -1.33 -6.76 -21.75
C ASN A 4 -0.74 -6.05 -20.50
N TYR A 5 -1.46 -6.13 -19.37
CA TYR A 5 -1.05 -5.40 -18.16
C TYR A 5 0.31 -5.86 -17.62
N THR A 6 0.64 -7.14 -17.72
CA THR A 6 1.92 -7.68 -17.24
C THR A 6 3.10 -7.08 -18.00
N GLU A 7 2.99 -6.96 -19.32
CA GLU A 7 4.01 -6.36 -20.18
C GLU A 7 4.15 -4.85 -19.89
N ARG A 8 3.02 -4.17 -19.64
CA ARG A 8 3.01 -2.75 -19.27
C ARG A 8 3.66 -2.52 -17.91
N ILE A 9 3.37 -3.36 -16.92
CA ILE A 9 4.05 -3.33 -15.62
C ILE A 9 5.54 -3.56 -15.82
N ARG A 10 5.94 -4.60 -16.58
CA ARG A 10 7.34 -4.91 -16.85
C ARG A 10 8.06 -3.72 -17.48
N ALA A 11 7.49 -3.13 -18.50
CA ALA A 11 8.07 -1.96 -19.20
C ALA A 11 8.24 -0.76 -18.24
N SER A 12 7.26 -0.51 -17.39
CA SER A 12 7.31 0.59 -16.42
C SER A 12 8.33 0.35 -15.32
N LEU A 13 8.33 -0.85 -14.71
CA LEU A 13 9.25 -1.18 -13.62
C LEU A 13 10.70 -1.30 -14.09
N SER A 14 10.93 -1.63 -15.36
CA SER A 14 12.28 -1.66 -15.96
C SER A 14 12.96 -0.27 -16.03
N GLN A 15 12.20 0.80 -15.82
CA GLN A 15 12.76 2.16 -15.74
C GLN A 15 13.28 2.49 -14.34
N LEU A 16 12.94 1.70 -13.33
CA LEU A 16 13.34 1.92 -11.95
C LEU A 16 14.75 1.37 -11.70
N THR A 17 15.49 2.06 -10.85
CA THR A 17 16.85 1.72 -10.47
C THR A 17 16.92 1.20 -9.02
N ALA A 18 18.09 0.75 -8.57
CA ALA A 18 18.31 0.35 -7.18
C ALA A 18 18.19 1.54 -6.17
N GLU A 19 18.23 2.78 -6.68
CA GLU A 19 18.05 3.98 -5.86
C GLU A 19 16.57 4.31 -5.61
N ASP A 20 15.67 3.69 -6.37
CA ASP A 20 14.24 3.93 -6.27
C ASP A 20 13.58 3.03 -5.23
N VAL A 21 12.44 3.49 -4.73
CA VAL A 21 11.54 2.74 -3.85
C VAL A 21 10.16 2.68 -4.50
N LEU A 22 9.60 1.49 -4.59
CA LEU A 22 8.24 1.25 -5.07
C LEU A 22 7.36 0.81 -3.91
N VAL A 23 6.21 1.48 -3.72
CA VAL A 23 5.19 1.04 -2.77
C VAL A 23 4.06 0.37 -3.54
N LEU A 24 3.75 -0.86 -3.17
CA LEU A 24 2.63 -1.63 -3.70
C LEU A 24 1.49 -1.62 -2.67
N ALA A 25 0.40 -0.94 -3.00
CA ALA A 25 -0.70 -0.65 -2.08
C ALA A 25 -1.71 -1.80 -1.94
N GLY A 26 -1.23 -3.03 -1.94
CA GLY A 26 -2.03 -4.24 -1.73
C GLY A 26 -2.49 -4.94 -3.00
N ASP A 27 -3.05 -6.13 -2.81
CA ASP A 27 -3.50 -7.05 -3.87
C ASP A 27 -2.35 -7.39 -4.84
N THR A 28 -1.18 -7.68 -4.25
CA THR A 28 0.05 -7.96 -5.00
C THR A 28 0.03 -9.35 -5.62
N SER A 29 -0.54 -10.34 -4.92
CA SER A 29 -0.71 -11.71 -5.42
C SER A 29 -2.01 -12.30 -4.88
N TRP A 30 -2.67 -13.11 -5.70
CA TRP A 30 -3.91 -13.81 -5.33
C TRP A 30 -3.65 -15.26 -4.90
N GLY A 31 -2.39 -15.67 -4.75
CA GLY A 31 -2.02 -16.95 -4.18
C GLY A 31 -2.58 -17.13 -2.76
N MET A 32 -3.00 -18.34 -2.43
CA MET A 32 -3.56 -18.67 -1.11
C MET A 32 -2.47 -18.87 -0.05
N SER A 33 -1.22 -19.01 -0.46
CA SER A 33 -0.04 -19.14 0.40
C SER A 33 1.17 -18.43 -0.20
N LEU A 34 2.25 -18.31 0.57
CA LEU A 34 3.52 -17.77 0.08
C LEU A 34 4.09 -18.62 -1.06
N GLU A 35 3.93 -19.94 -0.98
CA GLU A 35 4.40 -20.89 -1.98
C GLU A 35 3.67 -20.72 -3.32
N GLU A 36 2.36 -20.49 -3.27
CA GLU A 36 1.55 -20.22 -4.48
C GLU A 36 1.85 -18.84 -5.08
N SER A 37 2.34 -17.90 -4.28
CA SER A 37 2.65 -16.53 -4.69
C SER A 37 4.10 -16.35 -5.16
N VAL A 38 4.92 -17.40 -5.15
CA VAL A 38 6.36 -17.31 -5.40
C VAL A 38 6.70 -16.70 -6.77
N GLU A 39 5.93 -17.03 -7.81
CA GLU A 39 6.21 -16.52 -9.16
C GLU A 39 5.87 -15.03 -9.31
N ASP A 40 4.85 -14.55 -8.60
CA ASP A 40 4.53 -13.12 -8.56
C ASP A 40 5.64 -12.33 -7.86
N PHE A 41 6.17 -12.86 -6.74
CA PHE A 41 7.31 -12.24 -6.07
C PHE A 41 8.60 -12.36 -6.88
N ARG A 42 8.82 -13.48 -7.58
CA ARG A 42 9.95 -13.64 -8.50
C ARG A 42 9.89 -12.64 -9.65
N PHE A 43 8.68 -12.37 -10.16
CA PHE A 43 8.49 -11.31 -11.16
C PHE A 43 8.90 -9.94 -10.61
N LEU A 44 8.49 -9.59 -9.40
CA LEU A 44 8.85 -8.32 -8.77
C LEU A 44 10.35 -8.21 -8.47
N GLU A 45 10.99 -9.31 -8.06
CA GLU A 45 12.41 -9.36 -7.72
C GLU A 45 13.34 -9.11 -8.93
N GLN A 46 12.83 -9.27 -10.16
CA GLN A 46 13.59 -8.94 -11.38
C GLN A 46 13.99 -7.45 -11.47
N PHE A 47 13.31 -6.58 -10.75
CA PHE A 47 13.56 -5.14 -10.79
C PHE A 47 14.39 -4.73 -9.56
N PRO A 48 15.43 -3.87 -9.74
CA PRO A 48 16.43 -3.63 -8.70
C PRO A 48 15.95 -2.73 -7.55
N CYS A 49 14.84 -1.96 -7.73
CA CYS A 49 14.32 -1.07 -6.71
C CYS A 49 13.83 -1.84 -5.48
N LYS A 50 13.86 -1.21 -4.30
CA LYS A 50 13.18 -1.75 -3.09
C LYS A 50 11.67 -1.69 -3.27
N LYS A 51 10.95 -2.73 -2.82
CA LYS A 51 9.48 -2.79 -2.84
C LYS A 51 8.95 -2.93 -1.44
N TYR A 52 8.07 -2.00 -1.06
CA TYR A 52 7.32 -2.06 0.19
C TYR A 52 5.90 -2.52 -0.09
N LEU A 53 5.53 -3.66 0.48
CA LEU A 53 4.26 -4.33 0.24
C LEU A 53 3.29 -4.03 1.37
N ILE A 54 2.12 -3.52 1.05
CA ILE A 54 0.98 -3.36 1.96
C ILE A 54 0.01 -4.51 1.73
N LYS A 55 -0.66 -4.96 2.77
CA LYS A 55 -1.71 -5.97 2.65
C LYS A 55 -2.94 -5.40 1.96
N GLY A 56 -3.42 -6.05 0.90
CA GLY A 56 -4.75 -5.87 0.32
C GLY A 56 -5.75 -6.88 0.85
N ASN A 57 -6.97 -6.87 0.29
CA ASN A 57 -8.01 -7.83 0.67
C ASN A 57 -7.86 -9.18 -0.05
N HIS A 58 -7.18 -9.22 -1.18
CA HIS A 58 -6.88 -10.43 -1.94
C HIS A 58 -5.48 -11.02 -1.67
N ASP A 59 -4.67 -10.41 -0.81
CA ASP A 59 -3.39 -10.97 -0.39
C ASP A 59 -3.60 -12.08 0.65
N TYR A 60 -4.15 -13.22 0.22
CA TYR A 60 -4.45 -14.38 1.07
C TYR A 60 -3.19 -15.04 1.63
N TRP A 61 -2.08 -14.93 0.89
CA TRP A 61 -0.73 -15.39 1.27
C TRP A 61 -0.16 -14.65 2.49
N TRP A 62 -0.76 -13.54 2.90
CA TRP A 62 -0.19 -12.65 3.91
C TRP A 62 0.09 -13.38 5.24
N ALA A 63 1.35 -13.38 5.62
CA ALA A 63 1.87 -14.07 6.80
C ALA A 63 2.46 -13.06 7.82
N THR A 64 3.04 -13.57 8.89
CA THR A 64 3.82 -12.74 9.81
C THR A 64 5.09 -12.23 9.12
N ALA A 65 5.61 -11.07 9.57
CA ALA A 65 6.85 -10.52 9.02
C ALA A 65 8.03 -11.51 9.09
N ALA A 66 8.11 -12.31 10.15
CA ALA A 66 9.15 -13.34 10.31
C ALA A 66 9.01 -14.45 9.25
N LYS A 67 7.79 -14.93 8.99
CA LYS A 67 7.54 -15.95 7.96
C LYS A 67 7.84 -15.42 6.56
N PHE A 68 7.42 -14.17 6.28
CA PHE A 68 7.70 -13.55 4.98
C PHE A 68 9.20 -13.36 4.77
N ARG A 69 9.95 -12.94 5.78
CA ARG A 69 11.41 -12.80 5.71
C ARG A 69 12.08 -14.14 5.44
N ALA A 70 11.72 -15.19 6.18
CA ALA A 70 12.25 -16.54 5.93
C ALA A 70 11.93 -17.05 4.52
N PHE A 71 10.74 -16.77 4.01
CA PHE A 71 10.36 -17.07 2.63
C PHE A 71 11.23 -16.31 1.62
N CYS A 72 11.46 -15.02 1.82
CA CYS A 72 12.34 -14.23 0.95
C CYS A 72 13.78 -14.78 0.97
N GLU A 73 14.32 -15.07 2.14
CA GLU A 73 15.66 -15.66 2.29
C GLU A 73 15.77 -17.01 1.55
N ALA A 74 14.79 -17.88 1.71
CA ALA A 74 14.77 -19.20 1.06
C ALA A 74 14.69 -19.11 -0.48
N ASN A 75 14.13 -18.04 -1.04
CA ASN A 75 13.98 -17.82 -2.48
C ASN A 75 15.02 -16.85 -3.06
N GLY A 76 15.91 -16.29 -2.25
CA GLY A 76 16.89 -15.30 -2.68
C GLY A 76 16.29 -13.93 -3.03
N PHE A 77 15.11 -13.59 -2.50
CA PHE A 77 14.48 -12.30 -2.68
C PHE A 77 15.08 -11.29 -1.71
N THR A 78 15.63 -10.19 -2.22
CA THR A 78 16.39 -9.21 -1.46
C THR A 78 15.78 -7.81 -1.46
N THR A 79 14.79 -7.58 -2.32
CA THR A 79 14.20 -6.26 -2.53
C THR A 79 12.80 -6.10 -1.95
N LEU A 80 12.18 -7.17 -1.44
CA LEU A 80 10.81 -7.20 -0.96
C LEU A 80 10.75 -7.04 0.57
N GLU A 81 9.97 -6.10 1.05
CA GLU A 81 9.75 -5.86 2.48
C GLU A 81 8.28 -5.54 2.77
N LEU A 82 7.78 -5.96 3.95
CA LEU A 82 6.41 -5.65 4.35
C LEU A 82 6.35 -4.28 5.04
N LEU A 83 5.46 -3.42 4.56
CA LEU A 83 5.06 -2.21 5.27
C LEU A 83 3.85 -2.54 6.14
N HIS A 84 4.12 -2.87 7.42
CA HIS A 84 3.10 -3.36 8.35
C HIS A 84 3.54 -3.15 9.80
N ASN A 85 2.94 -2.21 10.51
CA ASN A 85 3.30 -1.76 11.86
C ASN A 85 4.71 -1.14 11.97
N ASN A 86 5.28 -0.70 10.89
CA ASN A 86 6.60 -0.08 10.79
C ASN A 86 6.54 1.11 9.86
N CYS A 87 7.66 1.79 9.68
CA CYS A 87 7.85 2.73 8.59
C CYS A 87 9.25 2.53 7.97
N PHE A 88 9.41 3.03 6.77
CA PHE A 88 10.68 3.16 6.07
C PHE A 88 10.97 4.64 5.80
N PHE A 89 12.18 4.96 5.37
CA PHE A 89 12.57 6.33 5.09
C PHE A 89 13.12 6.45 3.68
N TYR A 90 12.68 7.47 2.97
CA TYR A 90 13.15 7.77 1.61
C TYR A 90 13.02 9.27 1.30
N GLY A 91 14.04 9.87 0.67
CA GLY A 91 13.99 11.28 0.24
C GLY A 91 13.65 12.28 1.37
N GLY A 92 14.08 11.98 2.61
CA GLY A 92 13.77 12.82 3.77
C GLY A 92 12.40 12.59 4.39
N HIS A 93 11.53 11.77 3.81
CA HIS A 93 10.18 11.44 4.27
C HIS A 93 10.12 10.07 4.95
N ALA A 94 9.15 9.90 5.83
CA ALA A 94 8.73 8.61 6.34
C ALA A 94 7.66 8.00 5.42
N VAL A 95 7.86 6.75 5.03
CA VAL A 95 6.92 5.94 4.26
C VAL A 95 6.17 5.05 5.24
N CYS A 96 4.94 5.41 5.55
CA CYS A 96 4.07 4.74 6.51
C CYS A 96 2.88 4.09 5.81
N GLY A 97 2.21 3.16 6.46
CA GLY A 97 0.99 2.60 5.90
C GLY A 97 0.51 1.32 6.54
N THR A 98 -0.69 0.94 6.15
CA THR A 98 -1.35 -0.32 6.51
C THR A 98 -2.48 -0.63 5.51
N ARG A 99 -3.21 -1.72 5.72
CA ARG A 99 -4.35 -2.07 4.87
C ARG A 99 -5.44 -1.01 4.87
N GLY A 100 -5.67 -0.33 5.99
CA GLY A 100 -6.80 0.57 6.16
C GLY A 100 -8.11 -0.19 6.42
N TRP A 101 -9.21 0.53 6.28
CA TRP A 101 -10.55 0.04 6.56
C TRP A 101 -11.53 0.43 5.47
N PHE A 102 -12.53 -0.44 5.19
CA PHE A 102 -13.53 -0.23 4.15
C PHE A 102 -14.96 -0.55 4.65
N LEU A 103 -15.94 0.24 4.23
CA LEU A 103 -17.33 0.20 4.69
C LEU A 103 -18.00 -1.16 4.52
N GLU A 104 -17.73 -1.88 3.42
CA GLU A 104 -18.33 -3.20 3.17
C GLU A 104 -18.02 -4.23 4.25
N GLU A 105 -16.96 -3.99 5.01
CA GLU A 105 -16.63 -4.80 6.18
C GLU A 105 -17.45 -4.43 7.42
N GLU A 106 -18.09 -3.25 7.49
CA GLU A 106 -18.88 -2.81 8.67
C GLU A 106 -20.12 -3.68 8.94
N GLN A 107 -20.64 -4.35 7.95
CA GLN A 107 -21.84 -5.18 8.09
C GLN A 107 -21.61 -6.52 8.80
N LYS A 108 -20.40 -6.84 9.21
CA LYS A 108 -20.07 -8.10 9.92
C LYS A 108 -19.97 -7.89 11.44
N PRO A 109 -20.40 -8.86 12.29
CA PRO A 109 -20.44 -8.71 13.75
C PRO A 109 -19.09 -8.47 14.46
N HIS A 110 -17.98 -8.55 13.74
CA HIS A 110 -16.62 -8.35 14.31
C HIS A 110 -15.94 -7.05 13.89
N ASN A 111 -16.65 -6.16 13.24
CA ASN A 111 -16.07 -4.99 12.55
C ASN A 111 -15.36 -3.99 13.46
N ALA A 112 -15.93 -3.66 14.62
CA ALA A 112 -15.28 -2.74 15.55
C ALA A 112 -13.91 -3.23 16.03
N LYS A 113 -13.76 -4.54 16.28
CA LYS A 113 -12.46 -5.11 16.68
C LYS A 113 -11.44 -5.07 15.54
N VAL A 114 -11.88 -5.30 14.31
CA VAL A 114 -11.01 -5.26 13.14
C VAL A 114 -10.59 -3.82 12.86
N LEU A 115 -11.52 -2.86 12.88
CA LEU A 115 -11.22 -1.44 12.74
C LEU A 115 -10.21 -0.99 13.82
N ASN A 116 -10.49 -1.25 15.10
CA ASN A 116 -9.59 -0.87 16.18
C ASN A 116 -8.17 -1.44 16.00
N ARG A 117 -8.05 -2.67 15.51
CA ARG A 117 -6.75 -3.28 15.22
C ARG A 117 -6.04 -2.58 14.07
N GLU A 118 -6.75 -2.21 13.02
CA GLU A 118 -6.17 -1.45 11.89
C GLU A 118 -5.76 -0.03 12.31
N LEU A 119 -6.54 0.63 13.17
CA LEU A 119 -6.18 1.93 13.73
C LEU A 119 -4.89 1.86 14.55
N LEU A 120 -4.76 0.84 15.41
CA LEU A 120 -3.54 0.62 16.19
C LEU A 120 -2.31 0.34 15.31
N ARG A 121 -2.50 -0.41 14.22
CA ARG A 121 -1.46 -0.68 13.23
C ARG A 121 -1.01 0.58 12.50
N LEU A 122 -1.99 1.35 12.02
CA LEU A 122 -1.71 2.62 11.35
C LEU A 122 -1.01 3.58 12.30
N GLU A 123 -1.51 3.75 13.51
CA GLU A 123 -0.90 4.61 14.50
C GLU A 123 0.54 4.19 14.84
N THR A 124 0.79 2.89 14.97
CA THR A 124 2.14 2.36 15.18
C THR A 124 3.08 2.73 14.04
N SER A 125 2.61 2.59 12.79
CA SER A 125 3.38 2.98 11.60
C SER A 125 3.66 4.48 11.59
N LEU A 126 2.65 5.32 11.85
CA LEU A 126 2.79 6.78 11.86
C LEU A 126 3.71 7.27 13.00
N LYS A 127 3.60 6.69 14.20
CA LYS A 127 4.50 6.99 15.33
C LYS A 127 5.98 6.72 15.01
N ALA A 128 6.25 5.66 14.25
CA ALA A 128 7.60 5.29 13.86
C ALA A 128 8.27 6.33 12.94
N ALA A 129 7.50 7.24 12.33
CA ALA A 129 8.03 8.33 11.51
C ALA A 129 8.83 9.37 12.32
N GLY A 130 8.58 9.48 13.63
CA GLY A 130 9.16 10.54 14.47
C GLY A 130 8.73 11.92 13.98
N GLU A 131 9.68 12.80 13.72
CA GLU A 131 9.44 14.18 13.25
C GLU A 131 9.54 14.34 11.72
N LYS A 132 9.70 13.24 10.99
CA LYS A 132 9.81 13.29 9.53
C LYS A 132 8.46 13.57 8.89
N PRO A 133 8.40 14.35 7.78
CA PRO A 133 7.19 14.46 6.98
C PRO A 133 6.75 13.07 6.49
N ILE A 134 5.44 12.85 6.42
CA ILE A 134 4.88 11.50 6.24
C ILE A 134 4.16 11.39 4.90
N PHE A 135 4.55 10.39 4.12
CA PHE A 135 3.74 9.79 3.07
C PHE A 135 3.09 8.52 3.61
N CYS A 136 1.76 8.48 3.61
CA CYS A 136 0.97 7.33 4.08
C CYS A 136 0.39 6.58 2.89
N PHE A 137 0.48 5.25 2.94
CA PHE A 137 -0.06 4.37 1.91
C PHE A 137 -1.06 3.42 2.53
N LEU A 138 -2.25 3.35 1.95
CA LEU A 138 -3.33 2.48 2.39
C LEU A 138 -3.79 1.60 1.22
N HIS A 139 -4.28 0.39 1.51
CA HIS A 139 -4.99 -0.37 0.49
C HIS A 139 -6.40 0.19 0.31
N TYR A 140 -7.17 0.23 1.39
CA TYR A 140 -8.53 0.77 1.35
C TYR A 140 -8.55 2.30 1.38
N PRO A 141 -9.41 2.94 0.57
CA PRO A 141 -9.58 4.39 0.62
C PRO A 141 -10.19 4.81 1.97
N PRO A 142 -9.57 5.77 2.70
CA PRO A 142 -10.16 6.30 3.93
C PRO A 142 -11.32 7.23 3.68
N LEU A 143 -11.44 7.73 2.44
CA LEU A 143 -12.58 8.49 1.95
C LEU A 143 -12.77 8.27 0.45
N TYR A 144 -14.02 8.23 0.02
CA TYR A 144 -14.44 8.24 -1.37
C TYR A 144 -15.90 8.73 -1.42
N GLN A 145 -16.45 8.93 -2.59
CA GLN A 145 -17.80 9.49 -2.74
C GLN A 145 -18.83 8.72 -1.92
N GLY A 146 -19.42 9.41 -0.93
CA GLY A 146 -20.44 8.87 -0.03
C GLY A 146 -19.92 8.10 1.18
N TYR A 147 -18.57 8.03 1.39
CA TYR A 147 -17.97 7.35 2.52
C TYR A 147 -16.78 8.10 3.10
N GLN A 148 -16.66 8.04 4.41
CA GLN A 148 -15.50 8.49 5.18
C GLN A 148 -15.27 7.54 6.36
N CYS A 149 -14.02 7.28 6.71
CA CYS A 149 -13.61 6.67 7.96
C CYS A 149 -13.03 7.75 8.87
N PRO A 150 -13.84 8.34 9.77
CA PRO A 150 -13.40 9.48 10.57
C PRO A 150 -12.19 9.18 11.43
N GLU A 151 -12.08 7.95 11.93
CA GLU A 151 -11.00 7.50 12.80
C GLU A 151 -9.66 7.51 12.05
N ILE A 152 -9.62 6.99 10.82
CA ILE A 152 -8.41 7.04 9.98
C ILE A 152 -8.07 8.49 9.63
N LEU A 153 -9.06 9.28 9.20
CA LEU A 153 -8.84 10.69 8.85
C LEU A 153 -8.30 11.48 10.04
N SER A 154 -8.80 11.22 11.27
CA SER A 154 -8.30 11.82 12.49
C SER A 154 -6.83 11.46 12.78
N LEU A 155 -6.42 10.22 12.53
CA LEU A 155 -5.01 9.82 12.65
C LEU A 155 -4.12 10.55 11.63
N LEU A 156 -4.55 10.62 10.35
CA LEU A 156 -3.79 11.34 9.33
C LEU A 156 -3.60 12.81 9.68
N GLU A 157 -4.63 13.47 10.21
CA GLU A 157 -4.56 14.85 10.67
C GLU A 157 -3.64 15.02 11.91
N THR A 158 -3.80 14.12 12.91
CA THR A 158 -3.01 14.16 14.16
C THR A 158 -1.51 14.04 13.89
N TYR A 159 -1.13 13.15 12.96
CA TYR A 159 0.26 12.93 12.57
C TYR A 159 0.72 13.81 11.41
N LYS A 160 -0.10 14.78 10.98
CA LYS A 160 0.22 15.76 9.93
C LYS A 160 0.69 15.09 8.64
N VAL A 161 -0.01 14.04 8.23
CA VAL A 161 0.31 13.32 6.99
C VAL A 161 0.15 14.26 5.81
N GLU A 162 1.20 14.43 5.01
CA GLU A 162 1.20 15.34 3.86
C GLU A 162 0.46 14.74 2.66
N LEU A 163 0.71 13.45 2.40
CA LEU A 163 0.14 12.72 1.28
C LEU A 163 -0.36 11.36 1.74
N CYS A 164 -1.59 11.02 1.39
CA CYS A 164 -2.18 9.69 1.55
C CYS A 164 -2.51 9.08 0.19
N CYS A 165 -1.76 8.07 -0.20
CA CYS A 165 -2.04 7.27 -1.38
C CYS A 165 -2.86 6.03 -1.02
N TYR A 166 -3.81 5.64 -1.86
CA TYR A 166 -4.64 4.46 -1.63
C TYR A 166 -4.94 3.69 -2.92
N GLY A 167 -5.24 2.41 -2.80
CA GLY A 167 -5.56 1.50 -3.88
C GLY A 167 -7.03 1.08 -3.89
N HIS A 168 -7.27 -0.22 -4.13
CA HIS A 168 -8.54 -0.94 -4.03
C HIS A 168 -9.62 -0.57 -5.07
N LEU A 169 -9.77 0.67 -5.45
CA LEU A 169 -10.80 1.10 -6.40
C LEU A 169 -10.37 0.79 -7.84
N HIS A 170 -11.08 -0.10 -8.51
CA HIS A 170 -10.80 -0.53 -9.88
C HIS A 170 -12.01 -0.37 -10.80
N GLY A 171 -11.76 -0.29 -12.10
CA GLY A 171 -12.82 -0.24 -13.13
C GLY A 171 -13.81 0.90 -12.91
N PRO A 172 -15.13 0.65 -12.98
CA PRO A 172 -16.14 1.70 -12.82
C PRO A 172 -16.14 2.40 -11.46
N VAL A 173 -15.66 1.72 -10.40
CA VAL A 173 -15.65 2.26 -9.03
C VAL A 173 -14.61 3.39 -8.88
N ILE A 174 -13.62 3.47 -9.76
CA ILE A 174 -12.67 4.58 -9.83
C ILE A 174 -13.37 5.96 -9.88
N ARG A 175 -14.56 6.04 -10.42
CA ARG A 175 -15.34 7.30 -10.46
C ARG A 175 -15.68 7.85 -9.09
N ARG A 176 -15.69 7.01 -8.05
CA ARG A 176 -16.00 7.39 -6.67
C ARG A 176 -14.76 7.86 -5.89
N ARG A 177 -13.59 7.83 -6.51
CA ARG A 177 -12.36 8.24 -5.85
C ARG A 177 -12.44 9.69 -5.36
N GLN A 178 -11.78 9.95 -4.27
CA GLN A 178 -11.53 11.30 -3.76
C GLN A 178 -10.04 11.60 -3.93
N GLU A 179 -9.72 12.62 -4.69
CA GLU A 179 -8.35 13.11 -4.89
C GLU A 179 -8.26 14.58 -4.53
N GLY A 180 -7.03 15.06 -4.33
CA GLY A 180 -6.75 16.41 -3.91
C GLY A 180 -6.81 16.59 -2.41
N LYS A 181 -6.78 17.83 -1.97
CA LYS A 181 -6.63 18.19 -0.57
C LYS A 181 -7.93 18.02 0.22
N TYR A 182 -7.84 17.31 1.34
CA TYR A 182 -8.88 17.19 2.36
C TYR A 182 -8.24 17.39 3.74
N GLY A 183 -8.67 18.42 4.47
CA GLY A 183 -7.94 18.87 5.66
C GLY A 183 -6.52 19.32 5.28
N ASN A 184 -5.53 18.80 5.98
CA ASN A 184 -4.12 19.08 5.70
C ASN A 184 -3.44 18.03 4.81
N THR A 185 -4.14 16.93 4.48
CA THR A 185 -3.62 15.80 3.71
C THR A 185 -4.03 15.89 2.24
N GLU A 186 -3.09 15.67 1.34
CA GLU A 186 -3.35 15.42 -0.09
C GLU A 186 -3.71 13.96 -0.30
N PHE A 187 -4.76 13.65 -1.07
CA PHE A 187 -5.20 12.28 -1.36
C PHE A 187 -5.00 11.91 -2.81
N SER A 188 -4.56 10.69 -3.07
CA SER A 188 -4.33 10.20 -4.43
C SER A 188 -4.63 8.72 -4.57
N LEU A 189 -5.44 8.37 -5.57
CA LEU A 189 -5.64 6.99 -5.99
C LEU A 189 -4.40 6.49 -6.75
N ILE A 190 -3.92 5.29 -6.41
CA ILE A 190 -2.77 4.64 -7.06
C ILE A 190 -3.09 3.22 -7.54
N SER A 191 -4.35 2.92 -7.83
CA SER A 191 -4.73 1.63 -8.44
C SER A 191 -4.08 1.46 -9.82
N GLY A 192 -3.59 0.27 -10.11
CA GLY A 192 -2.80 -0.02 -11.31
C GLY A 192 -3.52 0.33 -12.61
N ASP A 193 -4.79 -0.04 -12.75
CA ASP A 193 -5.61 0.26 -13.94
C ASP A 193 -5.93 1.75 -14.09
N TYR A 194 -6.04 2.48 -12.96
CA TYR A 194 -6.19 3.93 -12.97
C TYR A 194 -4.92 4.64 -13.45
N LEU A 195 -3.76 4.19 -12.99
CA LEU A 195 -2.46 4.73 -13.41
C LEU A 195 -1.98 4.19 -14.77
N GLY A 196 -2.76 3.34 -15.43
CA GLY A 196 -2.34 2.69 -16.65
C GLY A 196 -1.13 1.77 -16.48
N PHE A 197 -0.93 1.22 -15.27
CA PHE A 197 0.19 0.36 -14.87
C PHE A 197 1.56 1.04 -14.95
N VAL A 198 1.59 2.37 -14.80
CA VAL A 198 2.81 3.15 -14.67
C VAL A 198 2.87 3.69 -13.24
N PRO A 199 3.93 3.41 -12.46
CA PRO A 199 4.06 3.93 -11.10
C PRO A 199 3.97 5.45 -11.05
N LYS A 200 3.20 5.98 -10.09
CA LYS A 200 3.14 7.41 -9.84
C LYS A 200 4.38 7.84 -9.07
N LYS A 201 5.15 8.78 -9.63
CA LYS A 201 6.26 9.39 -8.91
C LYS A 201 5.72 10.34 -7.83
N ILE A 202 6.17 10.14 -6.60
CA ILE A 202 5.74 10.90 -5.41
C ILE A 202 6.80 11.94 -5.03
N CYS A 203 8.07 11.53 -4.94
CA CYS A 203 9.17 12.42 -4.61
C CYS A 203 10.46 11.99 -5.31
N GLU A 204 11.44 12.84 -5.22
CA GLU A 204 12.83 12.55 -5.57
C GLU A 204 13.67 12.31 -4.31
N LYS A 205 14.81 11.65 -4.48
CA LYS A 205 15.76 11.39 -3.38
C LYS A 205 16.48 12.67 -2.99
#